data_d7558893fa073405c9048a2fbb6d91e3
#
_entry.id   d7558893fa073405c9048a2fbb6d91e3
#
_cell.length_a   1.000
_cell.length_b   1.000
_cell.length_c   1.000
_cell.angle_alpha   90.00
_cell.angle_beta   90.00
_cell.angle_gamma   90.00
#
_symmetry.space_group_name_H-M   'P 1'
#
loop_
_entity.id
_entity.type
_entity.pdbx_description
1 polymer ?
#
loop_
_entity_poly.entity_id
_entity_poly.type
_entity_poly.pdbx_seq_one_letter_code
_entity_poly.pdbx_strand_id
1 'polypeptide(L)'
;TAEPGATVTLTDGNGNPIGQVTADGSGNWSFTPGTPLANGTVVNATASDPTGNTSAPASTTVDSVAPAAPVVNPSNGAEISGTAEPGATVTLTDGSGNPIGQVTADGSGNWSFTPSTPLADGTVVNATATDPAGNTGGQGSTTVDAIAPATPTVNLSNGSSLSGTAEPGSTVILTDGNGNPIAEVTADGSG
;
A
#
# COMPACT_ATOMS: atom_id res chain seq x y z
N THR A 1 -19.97 -6.58 -18.15
CA THR A 1 -20.64 -7.64 -18.94
C THR A 1 -21.79 -7.05 -19.73
N ALA A 2 -22.23 -7.72 -20.78
CA ALA A 2 -23.39 -7.42 -21.61
C ALA A 2 -24.16 -8.71 -21.90
N GLU A 3 -25.28 -8.63 -22.61
CA GLU A 3 -25.95 -9.82 -23.10
C GLU A 3 -25.04 -10.59 -24.07
N PRO A 4 -24.98 -11.95 -23.99
CA PRO A 4 -24.20 -12.74 -24.93
C PRO A 4 -24.53 -12.43 -26.40
N GLY A 5 -23.49 -12.11 -27.19
CA GLY A 5 -23.63 -11.73 -28.59
C GLY A 5 -24.05 -10.28 -28.84
N ALA A 6 -24.33 -9.49 -27.81
CA ALA A 6 -24.63 -8.07 -27.98
C ALA A 6 -23.42 -7.27 -28.48
N THR A 7 -23.69 -6.26 -29.29
CA THR A 7 -22.67 -5.28 -29.71
C THR A 7 -22.52 -4.19 -28.66
N VAL A 8 -21.34 -4.10 -28.03
CA VAL A 8 -21.01 -3.04 -27.07
C VAL A 8 -20.36 -1.88 -27.83
N THR A 9 -20.99 -0.71 -27.77
CA THR A 9 -20.48 0.54 -28.36
C THR A 9 -19.88 1.41 -27.27
N LEU A 10 -18.65 1.88 -27.49
CA LEU A 10 -17.89 2.72 -26.57
C LEU A 10 -17.76 4.14 -27.15
N THR A 11 -18.10 5.14 -26.35
CA THR A 11 -17.95 6.56 -26.67
C THR A 11 -17.24 7.30 -25.54
N ASP A 12 -16.63 8.45 -25.87
CA ASP A 12 -16.13 9.37 -24.84
C ASP A 12 -17.29 10.13 -24.15
N GLY A 13 -16.95 10.97 -23.16
CA GLY A 13 -17.92 11.80 -22.44
C GLY A 13 -18.67 12.82 -23.32
N ASN A 14 -18.18 13.10 -24.53
CA ASN A 14 -18.80 14.00 -25.49
C ASN A 14 -19.60 13.23 -26.55
N GLY A 15 -19.65 11.90 -26.49
CA GLY A 15 -20.33 11.03 -27.45
C GLY A 15 -19.50 10.71 -28.69
N ASN A 16 -18.21 11.07 -28.77
CA ASN A 16 -17.36 10.66 -29.89
C ASN A 16 -17.05 9.17 -29.79
N PRO A 17 -17.03 8.44 -30.93
CA PRO A 17 -16.80 6.99 -30.93
C PRO A 17 -15.36 6.66 -30.50
N ILE A 18 -15.22 5.71 -29.57
CA ILE A 18 -13.96 5.08 -29.18
C ILE A 18 -13.82 3.74 -29.93
N GLY A 19 -14.88 2.93 -29.99
CA GLY A 19 -14.90 1.67 -30.69
C GLY A 19 -16.10 0.81 -30.39
N GLN A 20 -16.08 -0.41 -30.95
CA GLN A 20 -17.12 -1.42 -30.74
C GLN A 20 -16.49 -2.79 -30.55
N VAL A 21 -17.19 -3.66 -29.78
CA VAL A 21 -16.80 -5.05 -29.56
C VAL A 21 -18.04 -5.88 -29.32
N THR A 22 -18.00 -7.17 -29.67
CA THR A 22 -19.10 -8.11 -29.41
C THR A 22 -18.85 -8.87 -28.12
N ALA A 23 -19.85 -8.96 -27.25
CA ALA A 23 -19.79 -9.79 -26.03
C ALA A 23 -19.75 -11.27 -26.39
N ASP A 24 -18.94 -12.04 -25.68
CA ASP A 24 -18.81 -13.49 -25.87
C ASP A 24 -20.07 -14.26 -25.37
N GLY A 25 -20.05 -15.60 -25.48
CA GLY A 25 -21.15 -16.46 -25.05
C GLY A 25 -21.43 -16.46 -23.54
N SER A 26 -20.54 -15.84 -22.73
CA SER A 26 -20.71 -15.62 -21.29
C SER A 26 -21.06 -14.17 -20.97
N GLY A 27 -21.19 -13.31 -21.98
CA GLY A 27 -21.48 -11.89 -21.82
C GLY A 27 -20.26 -11.04 -21.48
N ASN A 28 -19.05 -11.59 -21.53
CA ASN A 28 -17.83 -10.80 -21.29
C ASN A 28 -17.39 -10.10 -22.58
N TRP A 29 -16.80 -8.95 -22.42
CA TRP A 29 -16.21 -8.20 -23.51
C TRP A 29 -14.94 -7.47 -23.04
N SER A 30 -14.01 -7.28 -23.95
CA SER A 30 -12.83 -6.44 -23.76
C SER A 30 -12.54 -5.66 -25.03
N PHE A 31 -12.07 -4.45 -24.88
CA PHE A 31 -11.70 -3.58 -25.98
C PHE A 31 -10.35 -2.91 -25.70
N THR A 32 -9.42 -3.00 -26.63
CA THR A 32 -8.13 -2.33 -26.56
C THR A 32 -8.10 -1.17 -27.54
N PRO A 33 -8.08 0.09 -27.09
CA PRO A 33 -7.96 1.24 -27.96
C PRO A 33 -6.64 1.19 -28.77
N GLY A 34 -6.66 1.63 -30.03
CA GLY A 34 -5.44 1.72 -30.85
C GLY A 34 -4.44 2.75 -30.31
N THR A 35 -4.91 3.72 -29.53
CA THR A 35 -4.11 4.68 -28.75
C THR A 35 -4.66 4.68 -27.32
N PRO A 36 -3.82 4.57 -26.28
CA PRO A 36 -4.27 4.67 -24.90
C PRO A 36 -5.11 5.92 -24.66
N LEU A 37 -6.20 5.76 -23.93
CA LEU A 37 -7.05 6.89 -23.55
C LEU A 37 -6.35 7.73 -22.46
N ALA A 38 -6.51 9.04 -22.54
CA ALA A 38 -5.93 9.97 -21.57
C ALA A 38 -6.59 9.80 -20.19
N ASN A 39 -5.82 10.08 -19.12
CA ASN A 39 -6.34 10.18 -17.78
C ASN A 39 -7.53 11.14 -17.70
N GLY A 40 -8.56 10.77 -16.94
CA GLY A 40 -9.78 11.56 -16.82
C GLY A 40 -10.77 11.42 -17.98
N THR A 41 -10.45 10.65 -19.02
CA THR A 41 -11.41 10.39 -20.11
C THR A 41 -12.61 9.62 -19.54
N VAL A 42 -13.81 10.19 -19.68
CA VAL A 42 -15.06 9.48 -19.42
C VAL A 42 -15.31 8.52 -20.58
N VAL A 43 -15.55 7.25 -20.27
CA VAL A 43 -15.94 6.24 -21.24
C VAL A 43 -17.37 5.79 -20.95
N ASN A 44 -18.25 5.91 -21.93
CA ASN A 44 -19.60 5.41 -21.87
C ASN A 44 -19.72 4.13 -22.72
N ALA A 45 -20.43 3.14 -22.22
CA ALA A 45 -20.70 1.88 -22.90
C ALA A 45 -22.20 1.64 -23.00
N THR A 46 -22.71 1.32 -24.19
CA THR A 46 -24.06 0.84 -24.43
C THR A 46 -24.00 -0.53 -25.12
N ALA A 47 -24.93 -1.40 -24.82
CA ALA A 47 -25.05 -2.71 -25.46
C ALA A 47 -26.31 -2.73 -26.34
N SER A 48 -26.18 -3.22 -27.58
CA SER A 48 -27.32 -3.44 -28.49
C SER A 48 -27.44 -4.92 -28.85
N ASP A 49 -28.65 -5.47 -28.73
CA ASP A 49 -28.94 -6.82 -29.16
C ASP A 49 -29.02 -6.94 -30.71
N PRO A 50 -29.07 -8.15 -31.27
CA PRO A 50 -29.18 -8.31 -32.73
C PRO A 50 -30.51 -7.78 -33.33
N THR A 51 -31.52 -7.50 -32.51
CA THR A 51 -32.81 -6.94 -32.95
C THR A 51 -32.81 -5.40 -32.90
N GLY A 52 -31.74 -4.77 -32.37
CA GLY A 52 -31.56 -3.32 -32.33
C GLY A 52 -32.02 -2.64 -31.04
N ASN A 53 -32.42 -3.39 -30.01
CA ASN A 53 -32.73 -2.80 -28.72
C ASN A 53 -31.39 -2.41 -28.02
N THR A 54 -31.32 -1.18 -27.49
CA THR A 54 -30.10 -0.64 -26.88
C THR A 54 -30.32 -0.36 -25.38
N SER A 55 -29.36 -0.76 -24.56
CA SER A 55 -29.36 -0.55 -23.12
C SER A 55 -29.18 0.93 -22.75
N ALA A 56 -29.49 1.28 -21.49
CA ALA A 56 -28.97 2.50 -20.89
C ALA A 56 -27.42 2.48 -20.85
N PRO A 57 -26.75 3.65 -20.89
CA PRO A 57 -25.30 3.71 -20.81
C PRO A 57 -24.79 3.37 -19.43
N ALA A 58 -23.67 2.66 -19.35
CA ALA A 58 -22.81 2.56 -18.18
C ALA A 58 -21.56 3.42 -18.43
N SER A 59 -21.02 4.02 -17.38
CA SER A 59 -19.89 4.95 -17.48
C SER A 59 -18.76 4.58 -16.52
N THR A 60 -17.53 4.84 -16.95
CA THR A 60 -16.33 4.85 -16.10
C THR A 60 -15.42 5.99 -16.51
N THR A 61 -14.46 6.33 -15.64
CA THR A 61 -13.41 7.31 -15.95
C THR A 61 -12.08 6.58 -16.01
N VAL A 62 -11.30 6.87 -17.05
CA VAL A 62 -9.94 6.33 -17.19
C VAL A 62 -9.06 6.93 -16.10
N ASP A 63 -8.42 6.06 -15.34
CA ASP A 63 -7.31 6.43 -14.46
C ASP A 63 -6.03 5.81 -15.02
N SER A 64 -5.07 6.65 -15.38
CA SER A 64 -3.75 6.26 -15.87
C SER A 64 -2.62 6.90 -15.05
N VAL A 65 -2.94 7.37 -13.83
CA VAL A 65 -1.96 7.96 -12.91
C VAL A 65 -1.56 6.93 -11.89
N ALA A 66 -0.27 6.55 -11.91
CA ALA A 66 0.24 5.62 -10.92
C ALA A 66 0.28 6.26 -9.51
N PRO A 67 0.00 5.49 -8.46
CA PRO A 67 0.14 5.94 -7.07
C PRO A 67 1.55 6.44 -6.76
N ALA A 68 1.68 7.30 -5.76
CA ALA A 68 2.98 7.62 -5.17
C ALA A 68 3.62 6.36 -4.56
N ALA A 69 4.96 6.34 -4.47
CA ALA A 69 5.66 5.27 -3.76
C ALA A 69 5.16 5.18 -2.30
N PRO A 70 4.88 3.96 -1.79
CA PRO A 70 4.49 3.78 -0.41
C PRO A 70 5.55 4.28 0.57
N VAL A 71 5.11 4.85 1.69
CA VAL A 71 5.98 5.02 2.86
C VAL A 71 6.00 3.70 3.60
N VAL A 72 7.18 3.23 4.01
CA VAL A 72 7.36 2.05 4.86
C VAL A 72 7.98 2.50 6.17
N ASN A 73 7.31 2.25 7.28
CA ASN A 73 7.77 2.62 8.62
C ASN A 73 8.97 1.75 9.05
N PRO A 74 9.81 2.21 9.99
CA PRO A 74 10.76 1.35 10.69
C PRO A 74 10.06 0.13 11.28
N SER A 75 10.71 -1.03 11.27
CA SER A 75 10.13 -2.29 11.71
C SER A 75 11.17 -3.20 12.37
N ASN A 76 10.75 -3.91 13.42
CA ASN A 76 11.52 -5.00 14.03
C ASN A 76 11.25 -6.37 13.38
N GLY A 77 10.54 -6.41 12.26
CA GLY A 77 10.24 -7.62 11.51
C GLY A 77 8.96 -8.35 11.93
N ALA A 78 8.37 -8.03 13.08
CA ALA A 78 7.13 -8.66 13.55
C ALA A 78 5.89 -8.12 12.80
N GLU A 79 5.90 -6.84 12.47
CA GLU A 79 4.90 -6.15 11.66
C GLU A 79 5.59 -5.18 10.72
N ILE A 80 5.12 -5.11 9.48
CA ILE A 80 5.51 -4.13 8.48
C ILE A 80 4.32 -3.21 8.26
N SER A 81 4.50 -1.91 8.36
CA SER A 81 3.40 -0.95 8.21
C SER A 81 3.83 0.31 7.46
N GLY A 82 2.86 1.10 7.06
CA GLY A 82 3.15 2.35 6.38
C GLY A 82 1.92 3.03 5.82
N THR A 83 2.15 3.87 4.81
CA THR A 83 1.08 4.56 4.10
C THR A 83 1.23 4.42 2.59
N ALA A 84 0.11 4.42 1.89
CA ALA A 84 0.00 4.38 0.43
C ALA A 84 -1.28 5.12 0.00
N GLU A 85 -1.57 5.16 -1.28
CA GLU A 85 -2.83 5.67 -1.77
C GLU A 85 -4.00 4.83 -1.21
N PRO A 86 -5.09 5.48 -0.71
CA PRO A 86 -6.26 4.78 -0.21
C PRO A 86 -6.84 3.79 -1.23
N GLY A 87 -7.05 2.54 -0.80
CA GLY A 87 -7.57 1.47 -1.65
C GLY A 87 -6.55 0.80 -2.56
N ALA A 88 -5.32 1.29 -2.63
CA ALA A 88 -4.27 0.64 -3.41
C ALA A 88 -3.83 -0.68 -2.77
N THR A 89 -3.46 -1.63 -3.60
CA THR A 89 -2.83 -2.89 -3.18
C THR A 89 -1.33 -2.69 -3.01
N VAL A 90 -0.84 -2.82 -1.78
CA VAL A 90 0.59 -2.76 -1.45
C VAL A 90 1.18 -4.16 -1.55
N THR A 91 2.16 -4.33 -2.44
CA THR A 91 2.91 -5.58 -2.62
C THR A 91 4.26 -5.45 -1.95
N LEU A 92 4.59 -6.40 -1.08
CA LEU A 92 5.83 -6.44 -0.31
C LEU A 92 6.76 -7.53 -0.85
N THR A 93 8.03 -7.18 -1.07
CA THR A 93 9.09 -8.10 -1.48
C THR A 93 10.34 -7.87 -0.64
N ASP A 94 11.21 -8.89 -0.57
CA ASP A 94 12.55 -8.71 0.01
C ASP A 94 13.50 -7.98 -0.95
N GLY A 95 14.72 -7.70 -0.50
CA GLY A 95 15.76 -7.03 -1.31
C GLY A 95 16.17 -7.79 -2.57
N SER A 96 15.82 -9.08 -2.68
CA SER A 96 16.06 -9.94 -3.86
C SER A 96 14.85 -10.05 -4.78
N GLY A 97 13.71 -9.41 -4.40
CA GLY A 97 12.47 -9.46 -5.14
C GLY A 97 11.56 -10.66 -4.83
N ASN A 98 11.90 -11.49 -3.81
CA ASN A 98 11.03 -12.58 -3.41
C ASN A 98 9.79 -12.02 -2.67
N PRO A 99 8.60 -12.62 -2.88
CA PRO A 99 7.38 -12.11 -2.26
C PRO A 99 7.40 -12.32 -0.73
N ILE A 100 7.05 -11.26 0.01
CA ILE A 100 6.76 -11.29 1.44
C ILE A 100 5.25 -11.36 1.66
N GLY A 101 4.47 -10.54 0.94
CA GLY A 101 3.02 -10.53 1.04
C GLY A 101 2.35 -9.36 0.33
N GLN A 102 1.04 -9.25 0.50
CA GLN A 102 0.23 -8.15 -0.02
C GLN A 102 -0.79 -7.71 1.02
N VAL A 103 -1.15 -6.43 0.97
CA VAL A 103 -2.17 -5.82 1.83
C VAL A 103 -2.82 -4.65 1.09
N THR A 104 -4.07 -4.34 1.40
CA THR A 104 -4.76 -3.16 0.83
C THR A 104 -4.69 -2.01 1.83
N ALA A 105 -4.32 -0.82 1.36
CA ALA A 105 -4.37 0.39 2.15
C ALA A 105 -5.83 0.77 2.47
N ASP A 106 -6.10 1.16 3.70
CA ASP A 106 -7.43 1.55 4.16
C ASP A 106 -7.89 2.90 3.55
N GLY A 107 -9.10 3.35 3.89
CA GLY A 107 -9.65 4.61 3.41
C GLY A 107 -8.89 5.88 3.85
N SER A 108 -7.95 5.75 4.78
CA SER A 108 -7.03 6.81 5.23
C SER A 108 -5.63 6.63 4.65
N GLY A 109 -5.41 5.58 3.86
CA GLY A 109 -4.14 5.25 3.24
C GLY A 109 -3.19 4.46 4.15
N ASN A 110 -3.61 4.02 5.35
CA ASN A 110 -2.75 3.21 6.22
C ASN A 110 -2.81 1.74 5.81
N TRP A 111 -1.69 1.05 5.97
CA TRP A 111 -1.61 -0.38 5.77
C TRP A 111 -0.69 -1.03 6.81
N SER A 112 -0.98 -2.27 7.17
CA SER A 112 -0.09 -3.12 7.97
C SER A 112 -0.16 -4.56 7.51
N PHE A 113 0.97 -5.25 7.62
CA PHE A 113 1.14 -6.66 7.26
C PHE A 113 1.96 -7.38 8.33
N THR A 114 1.42 -8.48 8.83
CA THR A 114 2.12 -9.34 9.80
C THR A 114 2.61 -10.59 9.07
N PRO A 115 3.94 -10.76 8.89
CA PRO A 115 4.49 -11.98 8.31
C PRO A 115 4.18 -13.20 9.18
N SER A 116 4.00 -14.38 8.58
CA SER A 116 3.77 -15.63 9.33
C SER A 116 4.95 -16.01 10.23
N THR A 117 6.14 -15.54 9.88
CA THR A 117 7.37 -15.64 10.69
C THR A 117 8.01 -14.24 10.67
N PRO A 118 8.41 -13.68 11.81
CA PRO A 118 9.09 -12.40 11.84
C PRO A 118 10.29 -12.36 10.89
N LEU A 119 10.45 -11.26 10.18
CA LEU A 119 11.57 -11.06 9.28
C LEU A 119 12.86 -10.88 10.08
N ALA A 120 13.95 -11.43 9.55
CA ALA A 120 15.26 -11.36 10.20
C ALA A 120 15.83 -9.92 10.16
N ASP A 121 16.68 -9.63 11.13
CA ASP A 121 17.49 -8.41 11.13
C ASP A 121 18.24 -8.21 9.81
N GLY A 122 18.31 -6.96 9.34
CA GLY A 122 18.94 -6.59 8.08
C GLY A 122 18.11 -6.93 6.83
N THR A 123 16.93 -7.54 6.96
CA THR A 123 16.06 -7.81 5.80
C THR A 123 15.60 -6.48 5.19
N VAL A 124 15.92 -6.26 3.92
CA VAL A 124 15.35 -5.14 3.16
C VAL A 124 13.92 -5.50 2.78
N VAL A 125 12.97 -4.63 3.09
CA VAL A 125 11.57 -4.75 2.67
C VAL A 125 11.26 -3.66 1.67
N ASN A 126 10.85 -4.04 0.49
CA ASN A 126 10.41 -3.17 -0.59
C ASN A 126 8.88 -3.21 -0.68
N ALA A 127 8.26 -2.06 -0.94
CA ALA A 127 6.83 -1.92 -1.11
C ALA A 127 6.50 -1.17 -2.40
N THR A 128 5.58 -1.68 -3.19
CA THR A 128 4.99 -0.99 -4.35
C THR A 128 3.49 -0.93 -4.19
N ALA A 129 2.86 0.16 -4.60
CA ALA A 129 1.41 0.31 -4.60
C ALA A 129 0.86 0.20 -6.01
N THR A 130 -0.23 -0.55 -6.15
CA THR A 130 -1.01 -0.65 -7.40
C THR A 130 -2.44 -0.20 -7.10
N ASP A 131 -2.94 0.78 -7.85
CA ASP A 131 -4.31 1.28 -7.70
C ASP A 131 -5.36 0.29 -8.26
N PRO A 132 -6.66 0.54 -8.05
CA PRO A 132 -7.73 -0.30 -8.60
C PRO A 132 -7.81 -0.29 -10.14
N ALA A 133 -7.21 0.70 -10.82
CA ALA A 133 -7.14 0.76 -12.27
C ALA A 133 -5.98 -0.07 -12.86
N GLY A 134 -5.05 -0.54 -11.99
CA GLY A 134 -3.90 -1.36 -12.37
C GLY A 134 -2.62 -0.56 -12.60
N ASN A 135 -2.58 0.74 -12.30
CA ASN A 135 -1.36 1.53 -12.39
C ASN A 135 -0.47 1.22 -11.18
N THR A 136 0.81 0.91 -11.41
CA THR A 136 1.76 0.60 -10.34
C THR A 136 2.74 1.75 -10.17
N GLY A 137 2.89 2.22 -8.94
CA GLY A 137 3.75 3.33 -8.56
C GLY A 137 5.21 2.93 -8.32
N GLY A 138 5.99 3.91 -7.90
CA GLY A 138 7.38 3.70 -7.49
C GLY A 138 7.50 2.83 -6.23
N GLN A 139 8.74 2.46 -5.88
CA GLN A 139 9.05 1.62 -4.73
C GLN A 139 9.42 2.48 -3.51
N GLY A 140 8.83 2.19 -2.35
CA GLY A 140 9.31 2.56 -1.03
C GLY A 140 10.08 1.40 -0.39
N SER A 141 10.91 1.66 0.62
CA SER A 141 11.65 0.59 1.29
C SER A 141 12.01 0.94 2.73
N THR A 142 12.24 -0.10 3.54
CA THR A 142 12.86 -0.02 4.87
C THR A 142 13.79 -1.21 5.07
N THR A 143 14.66 -1.14 6.06
CA THR A 143 15.44 -2.30 6.53
C THR A 143 14.97 -2.68 7.91
N VAL A 144 14.72 -3.96 8.13
CA VAL A 144 14.33 -4.50 9.43
C VAL A 144 15.49 -4.37 10.41
N ASP A 145 15.20 -3.81 11.58
CA ASP A 145 16.09 -3.81 12.74
C ASP A 145 15.43 -4.64 13.85
N ALA A 146 15.88 -5.85 14.01
CA ALA A 146 15.37 -6.80 15.00
C ALA A 146 16.33 -6.96 16.20
N ILE A 147 17.34 -6.12 16.29
CA ILE A 147 18.32 -6.16 17.37
C ILE A 147 17.83 -5.29 18.53
N ALA A 148 17.68 -5.90 19.69
CA ALA A 148 17.34 -5.14 20.90
C ALA A 148 18.52 -4.24 21.32
N PRO A 149 18.24 -3.03 21.81
CA PRO A 149 19.30 -2.17 22.38
C PRO A 149 20.10 -2.88 23.48
N ALA A 150 21.35 -2.49 23.64
CA ALA A 150 22.16 -2.97 24.75
C ALA A 150 21.55 -2.56 26.10
N THR A 151 21.77 -3.37 27.15
CA THR A 151 21.31 -3.05 28.50
C THR A 151 21.82 -1.68 28.93
N PRO A 152 20.95 -0.75 29.35
CA PRO A 152 21.38 0.56 29.78
C PRO A 152 22.20 0.48 31.09
N THR A 153 23.08 1.46 31.29
CA THR A 153 23.75 1.66 32.57
C THR A 153 22.93 2.59 33.46
N VAL A 154 23.07 2.46 34.76
CA VAL A 154 22.50 3.40 35.73
C VAL A 154 23.61 3.81 36.70
N ASN A 155 23.86 5.11 36.78
CA ASN A 155 24.87 5.68 37.65
C ASN A 155 24.45 5.69 39.13
N LEU A 156 25.38 5.72 40.05
CA LEU A 156 25.09 5.93 41.46
C LEU A 156 24.34 7.27 41.65
N SER A 157 23.32 7.23 42.52
CA SER A 157 22.44 8.37 42.77
C SER A 157 22.17 8.57 44.26
N ASN A 158 22.02 9.83 44.64
CA ASN A 158 21.52 10.20 45.98
C ASN A 158 19.99 10.36 46.03
N GLY A 159 19.30 10.03 44.95
CA GLY A 159 17.84 10.10 44.81
C GLY A 159 17.34 11.46 44.25
N SER A 160 18.20 12.47 44.09
CA SER A 160 17.77 13.76 43.53
C SER A 160 17.78 13.74 42.00
N SER A 161 18.62 12.90 41.39
CA SER A 161 18.71 12.71 39.94
C SER A 161 19.12 11.29 39.65
N LEU A 162 18.57 10.73 38.59
CA LEU A 162 18.99 9.45 38.01
C LEU A 162 19.60 9.73 36.64
N SER A 163 20.71 9.07 36.33
CA SER A 163 21.39 9.17 35.05
C SER A 163 22.05 7.86 34.67
N GLY A 164 22.41 7.72 33.41
CA GLY A 164 23.08 6.55 32.88
C GLY A 164 23.38 6.70 31.39
N THR A 165 23.68 5.60 30.75
CA THR A 165 23.85 5.53 29.30
C THR A 165 22.97 4.45 28.70
N ALA A 166 22.53 4.66 27.48
CA ALA A 166 21.77 3.70 26.68
C ALA A 166 22.12 3.88 25.18
N GLU A 167 21.57 3.07 24.31
CA GLU A 167 21.71 3.28 22.88
C GLU A 167 21.09 4.62 22.48
N PRO A 168 21.80 5.43 21.67
CA PRO A 168 21.28 6.74 21.23
C PRO A 168 19.89 6.66 20.62
N GLY A 169 18.96 7.48 21.11
CA GLY A 169 17.57 7.52 20.66
C GLY A 169 16.67 6.44 21.24
N SER A 170 17.21 5.49 22.03
CA SER A 170 16.40 4.49 22.72
C SER A 170 15.59 5.08 23.87
N THR A 171 14.43 4.49 24.14
CA THR A 171 13.59 4.82 25.28
C THR A 171 14.00 3.99 26.50
N VAL A 172 14.40 4.67 27.59
CA VAL A 172 14.74 4.06 28.88
C VAL A 172 13.57 4.20 29.84
N ILE A 173 13.02 3.06 30.28
CA ILE A 173 11.96 3.00 31.28
C ILE A 173 12.59 2.76 32.64
N LEU A 174 12.36 3.67 33.59
CA LEU A 174 12.80 3.56 34.97
C LEU A 174 11.67 3.01 35.83
N THR A 175 11.99 1.95 36.59
CA THR A 175 11.04 1.32 37.53
C THR A 175 11.68 1.18 38.92
N ASP A 176 10.84 1.12 39.97
CA ASP A 176 11.29 0.73 41.31
C ASP A 176 11.57 -0.77 41.40
N GLY A 177 12.07 -1.23 42.56
CA GLY A 177 12.36 -2.65 42.81
C GLY A 177 11.13 -3.56 42.77
N ASN A 178 9.92 -3.04 42.74
CA ASN A 178 8.65 -3.76 42.63
C ASN A 178 8.09 -3.71 41.19
N GLY A 179 8.80 -3.07 40.25
CA GLY A 179 8.36 -2.92 38.86
C GLY A 179 7.39 -1.74 38.61
N ASN A 180 7.15 -0.88 39.62
CA ASN A 180 6.28 0.29 39.39
C ASN A 180 7.05 1.35 38.56
N PRO A 181 6.41 2.01 37.61
CA PRO A 181 7.06 3.01 36.78
C PRO A 181 7.43 4.26 37.60
N ILE A 182 8.66 4.74 37.43
CA ILE A 182 9.17 6.00 37.98
C ILE A 182 9.15 7.09 36.92
N ALA A 183 9.74 6.80 35.76
CA ALA A 183 9.84 7.73 34.63
C ALA A 183 10.16 7.00 33.32
N GLU A 184 9.97 7.73 32.23
CA GLU A 184 10.42 7.35 30.88
C GLU A 184 11.27 8.50 30.33
N VAL A 185 12.44 8.18 29.78
CA VAL A 185 13.37 9.16 29.20
C VAL A 185 13.94 8.62 27.88
N THR A 186 14.26 9.50 26.94
CA THR A 186 14.94 9.12 25.70
C THR A 186 16.44 9.44 25.83
N ALA A 187 17.27 8.48 25.49
CA ALA A 187 18.73 8.69 25.39
C ALA A 187 19.02 9.71 24.28
N ASP A 188 19.93 10.62 24.57
CA ASP A 188 20.33 11.64 23.60
C ASP A 188 21.22 11.06 22.47
N GLY A 189 21.68 11.93 21.52
CA GLY A 189 22.51 11.50 20.40
C GLY A 189 23.91 10.97 20.77
N SER A 190 24.26 11.03 22.07
CA SER A 190 25.52 10.50 22.61
C SER A 190 25.29 9.22 23.45
N GLY A 191 24.02 8.87 23.70
CA GLY A 191 23.63 7.78 24.57
C GLY A 191 23.60 8.21 26.02
#